data_3fdd5d619a80820fb8921a4789c0470c
#
_entry.id   3fdd5d619a80820fb8921a4789c0470c
#
_cell.length_a   1.000
_cell.length_b   1.000
_cell.length_c   1.000
_cell.angle_alpha   90.00
_cell.angle_beta   90.00
_cell.angle_gamma   90.00
#
_symmetry.space_group_name_H-M   'P 1'
#
loop_
_entity.id
_entity.type
_entity.pdbx_description
1 polymer ?
#
loop_
_entity_poly.entity_id
_entity_poly.type
_entity_poly.pdbx_seq_one_letter_code
_entity_poly.pdbx_strand_id
1 'polypeptide(L)'
;MRLASLLAKVTQADATALPAATVLRMATLGGARAVGLDDRIGSLVPGKDADVVAVDFSSVALAPCYDPVSHLVHAAGREHVTDVWIEGERLVDSGRLVRLDSAAITARAAIWRDRIA
;
A
#
# COMPACT_ATOMS: atom_id res chain seq x y z
N MET A 1 4.87 0.40 5.99
CA MET A 1 6.21 0.01 5.48
C MET A 1 7.29 0.99 5.90
N ARG A 2 7.28 2.24 5.42
CA ARG A 2 8.35 3.26 5.67
C ARG A 2 8.69 3.41 7.15
N LEU A 3 7.70 3.66 8.01
CA LEU A 3 7.92 3.85 9.44
C LEU A 3 8.59 2.63 10.10
N ALA A 4 8.17 1.42 9.76
CA ALA A 4 8.76 0.19 10.32
C ALA A 4 10.25 0.07 9.96
N SER A 5 10.61 0.34 8.68
CA SER A 5 12.00 0.32 8.25
C SER A 5 12.84 1.38 8.96
N LEU A 6 12.36 2.62 9.03
CA LEU A 6 13.10 3.72 9.65
C LEU A 6 13.26 3.51 11.17
N LEU A 7 12.20 3.06 11.84
CA LEU A 7 12.26 2.79 13.28
C LEU A 7 13.26 1.67 13.60
N ALA A 8 13.25 0.58 12.84
CA ALA A 8 14.23 -0.50 13.03
C ALA A 8 15.68 -0.01 12.89
N LYS A 9 15.95 0.85 11.90
CA LYS A 9 17.29 1.44 11.69
C LYS A 9 17.72 2.32 12.87
N VAL A 10 16.80 3.12 13.40
CA VAL A 10 17.09 3.99 14.56
C VAL A 10 17.30 3.17 15.82
N THR A 11 16.43 2.21 16.10
CA THR A 11 16.51 1.41 17.34
C THR A 11 17.72 0.50 17.40
N GLN A 12 18.20 0.03 16.25
CA GLN A 12 19.37 -0.84 16.15
C GLN A 12 20.67 -0.07 15.88
N ALA A 13 20.60 1.25 15.66
CA ALA A 13 21.71 2.09 15.21
C ALA A 13 22.42 1.49 13.97
N ASP A 14 21.67 0.84 13.08
CA ASP A 14 22.15 0.13 11.90
C ASP A 14 21.33 0.54 10.66
N ALA A 15 21.98 1.24 9.72
CA ALA A 15 21.34 1.67 8.47
C ALA A 15 20.92 0.51 7.57
N THR A 16 21.46 -0.70 7.77
CA THR A 16 21.12 -1.89 7.00
C THR A 16 19.97 -2.68 7.59
N ALA A 17 19.55 -2.36 8.82
CA ALA A 17 18.46 -3.03 9.49
C ALA A 17 17.15 -2.92 8.70
N LEU A 18 16.41 -3.98 8.62
CA LEU A 18 15.10 -4.11 7.99
C LEU A 18 15.06 -3.47 6.57
N PRO A 19 15.77 -4.07 5.59
CA PRO A 19 15.83 -3.54 4.22
C PRO A 19 14.47 -3.56 3.53
N ALA A 20 14.30 -2.75 2.47
CA ALA A 20 13.04 -2.53 1.77
C ALA A 20 12.35 -3.83 1.32
N ALA A 21 13.09 -4.77 0.74
CA ALA A 21 12.55 -6.06 0.30
C ALA A 21 11.93 -6.87 1.47
N THR A 22 12.57 -6.85 2.63
CA THR A 22 12.05 -7.51 3.85
C THR A 22 10.77 -6.82 4.31
N VAL A 23 10.74 -5.50 4.33
CA VAL A 23 9.55 -4.73 4.73
C VAL A 23 8.38 -4.99 3.78
N LEU A 24 8.62 -5.01 2.48
CA LEU A 24 7.59 -5.34 1.49
C LEU A 24 7.05 -6.75 1.71
N ARG A 25 7.94 -7.73 1.92
CA ARG A 25 7.53 -9.11 2.23
C ARG A 25 6.72 -9.20 3.54
N MET A 26 7.07 -8.43 4.57
CA MET A 26 6.30 -8.36 5.81
C MET A 26 4.89 -7.79 5.58
N ALA A 27 4.78 -6.74 4.76
CA ALA A 27 3.50 -6.09 4.46
C ALA A 27 2.59 -6.92 3.54
N THR A 28 3.13 -7.89 2.80
CA THR A 28 2.41 -8.76 1.87
C THR A 28 2.26 -10.17 2.44
N LEU A 29 3.16 -11.07 2.11
CA LEU A 29 3.10 -12.48 2.53
C LEU A 29 3.18 -12.66 4.05
N GLY A 30 3.95 -11.80 4.75
CA GLY A 30 4.01 -11.81 6.21
C GLY A 30 2.69 -11.42 6.85
N GLY A 31 2.01 -10.40 6.32
CA GLY A 31 0.67 -10.01 6.73
C GLY A 31 -0.36 -11.13 6.49
N ALA A 32 -0.32 -11.74 5.30
CA ALA A 32 -1.18 -12.87 4.96
C ALA A 32 -1.01 -14.05 5.95
N ARG A 33 0.22 -14.39 6.31
CA ARG A 33 0.52 -15.42 7.32
C ARG A 33 0.00 -15.08 8.70
N ALA A 34 0.10 -13.83 9.10
CA ALA A 34 -0.38 -13.38 10.42
C ALA A 34 -1.89 -13.56 10.60
N VAL A 35 -2.65 -13.57 9.50
CA VAL A 35 -4.12 -13.81 9.48
C VAL A 35 -4.50 -15.20 8.97
N GLY A 36 -3.53 -16.08 8.70
CA GLY A 36 -3.76 -17.46 8.24
C GLY A 36 -4.31 -17.60 6.82
N LEU A 37 -3.98 -16.65 5.93
CA LEU A 37 -4.46 -16.60 4.55
C LEU A 37 -3.33 -16.66 3.50
N ASP A 38 -2.14 -17.09 3.87
CA ASP A 38 -0.97 -17.06 2.99
C ASP A 38 -0.98 -18.13 1.88
N ASP A 39 -1.89 -19.06 1.93
CA ASP A 39 -2.24 -19.96 0.84
C ASP A 39 -3.08 -19.26 -0.26
N ARG A 40 -3.86 -18.23 0.11
CA ARG A 40 -4.79 -17.53 -0.79
C ARG A 40 -4.30 -16.17 -1.26
N ILE A 41 -3.62 -15.39 -0.42
CA ILE A 41 -3.25 -13.99 -0.69
C ILE A 41 -1.77 -13.71 -0.37
N GLY A 42 -1.32 -12.47 -0.55
CA GLY A 42 0.00 -11.98 -0.13
C GLY A 42 1.12 -12.23 -1.13
N SER A 43 0.85 -12.89 -2.27
CA SER A 43 1.82 -13.07 -3.35
C SER A 43 1.12 -13.26 -4.70
N LEU A 44 1.73 -12.75 -5.76
CA LEU A 44 1.23 -12.87 -7.14
C LEU A 44 1.74 -14.18 -7.76
N VAL A 45 1.05 -15.28 -7.44
CA VAL A 45 1.34 -16.61 -8.01
C VAL A 45 0.05 -17.26 -8.50
N PRO A 46 0.08 -18.09 -9.55
CA PRO A 46 -1.10 -18.81 -10.02
C PRO A 46 -1.78 -19.62 -8.91
N GLY A 47 -3.09 -19.55 -8.85
CA GLY A 47 -3.91 -20.27 -7.87
C GLY A 47 -4.24 -19.47 -6.61
N LYS A 48 -3.69 -18.25 -6.45
CA LYS A 48 -4.09 -17.31 -5.39
C LYS A 48 -5.10 -16.29 -5.88
N ASP A 49 -5.79 -15.68 -4.93
CA ASP A 49 -6.69 -14.57 -5.18
C ASP A 49 -5.92 -13.39 -5.79
N ALA A 50 -6.53 -12.72 -6.76
CA ALA A 50 -5.90 -11.61 -7.46
C ALA A 50 -6.04 -10.31 -6.66
N ASP A 51 -5.33 -10.23 -5.52
CA ASP A 51 -5.16 -9.01 -4.72
C ASP A 51 -3.95 -8.25 -5.24
N VAL A 52 -4.18 -7.21 -6.04
CA VAL A 52 -3.15 -6.48 -6.77
C VAL A 52 -3.27 -4.99 -6.54
N VAL A 53 -2.15 -4.32 -6.33
CA VAL A 53 -2.06 -2.86 -6.27
C VAL A 53 -1.08 -2.40 -7.36
N ALA A 54 -1.54 -1.50 -8.23
CA ALA A 54 -0.68 -0.83 -9.21
C ALA A 54 -0.21 0.53 -8.66
N VAL A 55 1.08 0.80 -8.81
CA VAL A 55 1.70 2.05 -8.36
C VAL A 55 2.44 2.68 -9.53
N ASP A 56 2.14 3.95 -9.81
CA ASP A 56 2.79 4.72 -10.86
C ASP A 56 4.07 5.39 -10.33
N PHE A 57 5.19 5.10 -10.97
CA PHE A 57 6.50 5.71 -10.70
C PHE A 57 6.90 6.80 -11.70
N SER A 58 6.02 7.23 -12.60
CA SER A 58 6.32 8.20 -13.65
C SER A 58 6.46 9.64 -13.16
N SER A 59 6.03 9.93 -11.92
CA SER A 59 6.06 11.29 -11.39
C SER A 59 7.49 11.79 -11.17
N VAL A 60 7.72 13.09 -11.36
CA VAL A 60 9.02 13.75 -11.09
C VAL A 60 9.47 13.54 -9.64
N ALA A 61 8.54 13.44 -8.70
CA ALA A 61 8.84 13.21 -7.29
C ALA A 61 9.48 11.83 -7.01
N LEU A 62 9.28 10.86 -7.92
CA LEU A 62 9.86 9.52 -7.83
C LEU A 62 11.00 9.29 -8.83
N ALA A 63 11.38 10.29 -9.60
CA ALA A 63 12.47 10.18 -10.58
C ALA A 63 13.81 10.62 -9.99
N PRO A 64 14.93 9.95 -10.34
CA PRO A 64 15.01 8.69 -11.08
C PRO A 64 14.74 7.47 -10.17
N CYS A 65 14.05 6.45 -10.70
CA CYS A 65 13.82 5.20 -9.97
C CYS A 65 14.92 4.18 -10.30
N TYR A 66 15.83 3.95 -9.36
CA TYR A 66 16.89 2.93 -9.50
C TYR A 66 16.49 1.56 -8.97
N ASP A 67 15.68 1.52 -7.92
CA ASP A 67 15.15 0.31 -7.30
C ASP A 67 13.67 0.51 -6.95
N PRO A 68 12.75 -0.11 -7.71
CA PRO A 68 11.30 0.02 -7.47
C PRO A 68 10.87 -0.41 -6.07
N VAL A 69 11.50 -1.42 -5.48
CA VAL A 69 11.15 -1.91 -4.14
C VAL A 69 11.53 -0.87 -3.08
N SER A 70 12.71 -0.29 -3.18
CA SER A 70 13.14 0.78 -2.30
C SER A 70 12.26 2.03 -2.46
N HIS A 71 11.92 2.41 -3.69
CA HIS A 71 11.01 3.52 -3.96
C HIS A 71 9.62 3.28 -3.38
N LEU A 72 9.07 2.08 -3.54
CA LEU A 72 7.77 1.71 -2.98
C LEU A 72 7.73 1.87 -1.46
N VAL A 73 8.81 1.49 -0.77
CA VAL A 73 8.88 1.53 0.70
C VAL A 73 9.17 2.93 1.22
N HIS A 74 10.08 3.66 0.57
CA HIS A 74 10.66 4.89 1.14
C HIS A 74 10.20 6.19 0.47
N ALA A 75 9.79 6.15 -0.80
CA ALA A 75 9.46 7.34 -1.58
C ALA A 75 7.98 7.42 -1.97
N ALA A 76 7.40 6.34 -2.51
CA ALA A 76 6.01 6.33 -2.96
C ALA A 76 5.02 6.55 -1.81
N GLY A 77 3.97 7.30 -2.09
CA GLY A 77 2.84 7.52 -1.20
C GLY A 77 1.53 6.98 -1.81
N ARG A 78 0.43 7.15 -1.08
CA ARG A 78 -0.91 6.73 -1.53
C ARG A 78 -1.35 7.39 -2.85
N GLU A 79 -0.87 8.59 -3.10
CA GLU A 79 -1.13 9.40 -4.30
C GLU A 79 -0.59 8.75 -5.59
N HIS A 80 0.34 7.81 -5.47
CA HIS A 80 0.91 7.08 -6.59
C HIS A 80 0.19 5.75 -6.87
N VAL A 81 -0.78 5.35 -6.02
CA VAL A 81 -1.62 4.18 -6.27
C VAL A 81 -2.65 4.52 -7.34
N THR A 82 -2.58 3.86 -8.48
CA THR A 82 -3.51 4.07 -9.59
C THR A 82 -4.67 3.09 -9.55
N ASP A 83 -4.41 1.83 -9.25
CA ASP A 83 -5.42 0.78 -9.32
C ASP A 83 -5.29 -0.21 -8.18
N VAL A 84 -6.44 -0.73 -7.74
CA VAL A 84 -6.52 -1.77 -6.72
C VAL A 84 -7.53 -2.82 -7.13
N TRP A 85 -7.12 -4.08 -7.11
CA TRP A 85 -7.98 -5.25 -7.28
C TRP A 85 -7.98 -6.07 -6.00
N ILE A 86 -9.15 -6.60 -5.62
CA ILE A 86 -9.33 -7.56 -4.54
C ILE A 86 -10.14 -8.72 -5.10
N GLU A 87 -9.64 -9.93 -4.97
CA GLU A 87 -10.21 -11.15 -5.56
C GLU A 87 -10.49 -10.99 -7.07
N GLY A 88 -9.64 -10.21 -7.77
CA GLY A 88 -9.80 -9.90 -9.20
C GLY A 88 -10.79 -8.79 -9.53
N GLU A 89 -11.53 -8.28 -8.56
CA GLU A 89 -12.43 -7.16 -8.76
C GLU A 89 -11.72 -5.82 -8.60
N ARG A 90 -11.84 -4.94 -9.60
CA ARG A 90 -11.25 -3.59 -9.58
C ARG A 90 -12.06 -2.66 -8.69
N LEU A 91 -11.51 -2.27 -7.56
CA LEU A 91 -12.13 -1.38 -6.57
C LEU A 91 -11.65 0.07 -6.69
N VAL A 92 -10.43 0.27 -7.21
CA VAL A 92 -9.89 1.58 -7.56
C VAL A 92 -9.49 1.56 -9.03
N ASP A 93 -9.89 2.57 -9.76
CA ASP A 93 -9.58 2.81 -11.18
C ASP A 93 -9.01 4.21 -11.33
N SER A 94 -7.76 4.33 -11.80
CA SER A 94 -7.09 5.61 -12.02
C SER A 94 -7.20 6.55 -10.80
N GLY A 95 -7.00 6.00 -9.60
CA GLY A 95 -7.07 6.71 -8.32
C GLY A 95 -8.49 7.03 -7.83
N ARG A 96 -9.54 6.54 -8.50
CA ARG A 96 -10.96 6.77 -8.14
C ARG A 96 -11.60 5.50 -7.62
N LEU A 97 -12.41 5.62 -6.57
CA LEU A 97 -13.22 4.51 -6.05
C LEU A 97 -14.31 4.15 -7.08
N VAL A 98 -14.39 2.88 -7.44
CA VAL A 98 -15.34 2.39 -8.46
C VAL A 98 -16.77 2.28 -7.90
N ARG A 99 -16.90 1.83 -6.65
CA ARG A 99 -18.20 1.52 -6.01
C ARG A 99 -18.68 2.57 -5.01
N LEU A 100 -17.84 3.52 -4.63
CA LEU A 100 -18.13 4.47 -3.57
C LEU A 100 -18.11 5.91 -4.11
N ASP A 101 -19.14 6.67 -3.80
CA ASP A 101 -19.20 8.10 -4.07
C ASP A 101 -18.43 8.88 -2.99
N SER A 102 -17.21 9.28 -3.33
CA SER A 102 -16.33 10.05 -2.43
C SER A 102 -16.92 11.39 -2.01
N ALA A 103 -17.70 12.03 -2.87
CA ALA A 103 -18.34 13.32 -2.55
C ALA A 103 -19.44 13.12 -1.52
N ALA A 104 -20.28 12.09 -1.68
CA ALA A 104 -21.31 11.76 -0.70
C ALA A 104 -20.71 11.37 0.66
N ILE A 105 -19.60 10.63 0.68
CA ILE A 105 -18.89 10.28 1.92
C ILE A 105 -18.38 11.55 2.62
N THR A 106 -17.75 12.45 1.87
CA THR A 106 -17.22 13.72 2.43
C THR A 106 -18.34 14.61 2.97
N ALA A 107 -19.46 14.72 2.26
CA ALA A 107 -20.62 15.48 2.73
C ALA A 107 -21.18 14.91 4.04
N ARG A 108 -21.31 13.58 4.15
CA ARG A 108 -21.73 12.93 5.39
C ARG A 108 -20.75 13.15 6.54
N ALA A 109 -19.46 13.11 6.29
CA ALA A 109 -18.45 13.39 7.30
C ALA A 109 -18.55 14.82 7.86
N ALA A 110 -18.85 15.81 7.01
CA ALA A 110 -19.09 17.18 7.44
C ALA A 110 -20.29 17.30 8.42
N ILE A 111 -21.38 16.60 8.15
CA ILE A 111 -22.55 16.56 9.03
C ILE A 111 -22.18 16.01 10.43
N TRP A 112 -21.38 14.94 10.46
CA TRP A 112 -20.93 14.37 11.73
C TRP A 112 -19.98 15.30 12.49
N ARG A 113 -19.06 15.98 11.80
CA ARG A 113 -18.18 16.99 12.40
C ARG A 113 -19.00 18.05 13.15
N ASP A 114 -20.04 18.58 12.49
CA ASP A 114 -20.86 19.66 13.05
C ASP A 114 -21.75 19.20 14.23
N ARG A 115 -21.95 17.88 14.40
CA ARG A 115 -22.65 17.28 15.55
C ARG A 115 -21.75 17.01 16.76
N ILE A 116 -20.43 16.91 16.55
CA ILE A 116 -19.47 16.57 17.60
C ILE A 116 -18.77 17.83 18.14
N ALA A 117 -18.73 18.91 17.33
CA ALA A 117 -18.18 20.19 17.73
C ALA A 117 -19.14 20.97 18.64
#